data_f3bfcfcd6abd22f6975f2bbedac14143
#
_entry.id   f3bfcfcd6abd22f6975f2bbedac14143
#
_cell.length_a   1.000
_cell.length_b   1.000
_cell.length_c   1.000
_cell.angle_alpha   90.00
_cell.angle_beta   90.00
_cell.angle_gamma   90.00
#
_symmetry.space_group_name_H-M   'P 1'
#
loop_
_entity.id
_entity.type
_entity.pdbx_description
1 polymer ?
#
loop_
_entity_poly.entity_id
_entity_poly.type
_entity_poly.pdbx_seq_one_letter_code
_entity_poly.pdbx_strand_id
1 'polypeptide(L)'
;MAENNNIKDNKKTVPTWRFIQKTEFGEYFHEIRKYPYYFVAVTNVCKDNNNEGCAFPNKFVSYRDALETLEHFRPGIRLVSSPEGSVYKDE
;
A
#
# COMPACT_ATOMS: atom_id res chain seq x y z
N MET A 1 14.45 -17.88 14.66
CA MET A 1 13.82 -18.21 14.47
C MET A 1 12.47 -17.95 14.18
N ALA A 2 11.65 -18.38 14.73
CA ALA A 2 10.25 -18.29 14.41
C ALA A 2 9.70 -16.89 14.57
N GLU A 3 10.31 -16.14 15.37
CA GLU A 3 9.75 -14.83 15.60
C GLU A 3 9.76 -13.98 14.37
N ASN A 4 10.68 -14.17 13.51
CA ASN A 4 10.69 -13.38 12.31
C ASN A 4 9.51 -13.68 11.45
N ASN A 5 9.13 -14.93 11.44
CA ASN A 5 8.00 -15.32 10.63
C ASN A 5 6.72 -14.69 11.13
N ASN A 6 6.62 -14.54 12.42
CA ASN A 6 5.42 -13.96 12.97
C ASN A 6 5.20 -12.55 12.49
N ILE A 7 6.27 -11.80 12.40
CA ILE A 7 6.15 -10.44 11.96
C ILE A 7 5.69 -10.40 10.52
N LYS A 8 6.25 -11.26 9.70
CA LYS A 8 5.85 -11.27 8.33
C LYS A 8 4.41 -11.68 8.16
N ASP A 9 3.99 -12.63 8.96
CA ASP A 9 2.63 -13.09 8.85
C ASP A 9 1.66 -11.99 9.18
N ASN A 10 1.98 -11.16 10.14
CA ASN A 10 1.10 -10.08 10.49
C ASN A 10 0.91 -9.13 9.34
N LYS A 11 1.96 -8.85 8.60
CA LYS A 11 1.81 -7.96 7.48
C LYS A 11 0.95 -8.56 6.41
N LYS A 12 1.00 -9.87 6.25
CA LYS A 12 0.21 -10.50 5.23
C LYS A 12 -1.26 -10.51 5.54
N THR A 13 -1.61 -10.30 6.79
CA THR A 13 -3.01 -10.41 7.15
C THR A 13 -3.80 -9.15 6.91
N VAL A 14 -3.15 -8.05 6.56
CA VAL A 14 -3.91 -6.83 6.31
C VAL A 14 -4.18 -6.71 4.82
N PRO A 15 -5.41 -6.39 4.46
CA PRO A 15 -5.74 -6.17 3.05
C PRO A 15 -4.87 -5.05 2.48
N THR A 16 -4.35 -5.28 1.30
CA THR A 16 -3.38 -4.37 0.71
C THR A 16 -3.68 -4.18 -0.76
N TRP A 17 -3.74 -2.93 -1.19
CA TRP A 17 -3.83 -2.56 -2.60
C TRP A 17 -2.44 -2.14 -3.02
N ARG A 18 -1.97 -2.65 -4.14
CA ARG A 18 -0.64 -2.32 -4.62
C ARG A 18 -0.74 -1.56 -5.94
N PHE A 19 0.09 -0.55 -6.07
CA PHE A 19 0.10 0.32 -7.23
C PHE A 19 1.51 0.40 -7.81
N ILE A 20 1.59 0.68 -9.09
CA ILE A 20 2.86 0.91 -9.74
C ILE A 20 2.88 2.31 -10.31
N GLN A 21 4.02 2.95 -10.23
CA GLN A 21 4.25 4.25 -10.82
C GLN A 21 5.44 4.14 -11.75
N LYS A 22 5.27 4.49 -13.00
CA LYS A 22 6.35 4.45 -13.97
C LYS A 22 6.83 5.85 -14.24
N THR A 23 8.13 6.07 -14.08
CA THR A 23 8.71 7.37 -14.32
C THR A 23 9.89 7.20 -15.25
N GLU A 24 10.46 8.31 -15.68
CA GLU A 24 11.64 8.23 -16.51
C GLU A 24 12.84 7.69 -15.75
N PHE A 25 12.75 7.63 -14.42
CA PHE A 25 13.84 7.09 -13.61
C PHE A 25 13.62 5.63 -13.22
N GLY A 26 12.47 5.07 -13.55
CA GLY A 26 12.23 3.67 -13.22
C GLY A 26 10.82 3.46 -12.71
N GLU A 27 10.60 2.27 -12.17
CA GLU A 27 9.31 1.89 -11.65
C GLU A 27 9.36 1.85 -10.15
N TYR A 28 8.31 2.35 -9.53
CA TYR A 28 8.20 2.38 -8.08
C TYR A 28 6.87 1.77 -7.67
N PHE A 29 6.86 1.10 -6.53
CA PHE A 29 5.65 0.48 -6.02
C PHE A 29 5.19 1.20 -4.78
N HIS A 30 3.86 1.32 -4.65
CA HIS A 30 3.25 1.97 -3.51
C HIS A 30 2.09 1.11 -3.06
N GLU A 31 1.64 1.29 -1.83
CA GLU A 31 0.59 0.46 -1.28
C GLU A 31 -0.38 1.27 -0.45
N ILE A 32 -1.62 0.80 -0.39
CA ILE A 32 -2.58 1.26 0.60
C ILE A 32 -2.95 0.03 1.41
N ARG A 33 -2.84 0.12 2.74
CA ARG A 33 -3.10 -0.99 3.63
C ARG A 33 -4.26 -0.65 4.53
N LYS A 34 -5.17 -1.61 4.71
CA LYS A 34 -6.33 -1.40 5.55
C LYS A 34 -6.12 -2.05 6.90
N TYR A 35 -6.15 -1.22 7.94
CA TYR A 35 -6.12 -1.68 9.30
C TYR A 35 -7.52 -1.57 9.88
N PRO A 36 -7.76 -2.13 11.07
CA PRO A 36 -9.14 -2.17 11.58
C PRO A 36 -9.86 -0.84 11.61
N TYR A 37 -9.15 0.23 11.88
CA TYR A 37 -9.83 1.52 12.04
C TYR A 37 -9.38 2.59 11.09
N TYR A 38 -8.46 2.28 10.18
CA TYR A 38 -7.94 3.31 9.29
C TYR A 38 -7.21 2.66 8.13
N PHE A 39 -6.83 3.49 7.17
CA PHE A 39 -6.00 3.09 6.05
C PHE A 39 -4.66 3.81 6.14
N VAL A 40 -3.63 3.19 5.64
CA VAL A 40 -2.30 3.77 5.62
C VAL A 40 -1.79 3.71 4.19
N ALA A 41 -1.17 4.80 3.73
CA ALA A 41 -0.53 4.83 2.42
C ALA A 41 0.97 4.69 2.60
N VAL A 42 1.58 3.85 1.78
CA VAL A 42 3.01 3.57 1.87
C VAL A 42 3.62 3.77 0.50
N THR A 43 4.73 4.50 0.43
CA THR A 43 5.37 4.74 -0.86
C THR A 43 6.70 4.02 -0.95
N ASN A 44 7.11 3.77 -2.18
CA ASN A 44 8.43 3.20 -2.48
C ASN A 44 8.65 1.87 -1.78
N VAL A 45 7.64 1.02 -1.87
CA VAL A 45 7.73 -0.32 -1.31
C VAL A 45 8.60 -1.15 -2.23
N CYS A 46 9.51 -1.91 -1.65
CA CYS A 46 10.36 -2.74 -2.44
C CYS A 46 9.62 -3.97 -2.92
N LYS A 47 9.85 -4.31 -4.19
CA LYS A 47 9.15 -5.39 -4.79
C LYS A 47 9.45 -6.73 -4.14
N ASP A 48 10.66 -6.90 -3.65
CA ASP A 48 11.06 -8.17 -3.07
C ASP A 48 10.98 -8.18 -1.55
N ASN A 49 10.32 -7.18 -0.99
CA ASN A 49 10.09 -7.16 0.44
C ASN A 49 11.27 -6.88 1.32
N ASN A 50 12.36 -6.50 0.78
CA ASN A 50 13.47 -6.12 1.61
C ASN A 50 13.33 -4.72 2.15
N ASN A 51 12.42 -3.97 1.59
CA ASN A 51 12.21 -2.60 2.01
C ASN A 51 10.71 -2.38 2.08
N GLU A 52 10.24 -1.95 3.21
CA GLU A 52 8.80 -1.78 3.39
C GLU A 52 8.30 -0.42 2.98
N GLY A 53 9.18 0.42 2.50
CA GLY A 53 8.76 1.73 2.06
C GLY A 53 8.62 2.71 3.20
N CYS A 54 8.03 3.85 2.88
CA CYS A 54 7.81 4.90 3.86
C CYS A 54 6.33 5.16 3.99
N ALA A 55 5.79 4.96 5.17
CA ALA A 55 4.38 5.22 5.40
C ALA A 55 4.17 6.72 5.58
N PHE A 56 3.07 7.22 5.01
CA PHE A 56 2.68 8.58 5.27
C PHE A 56 2.28 8.68 6.73
N PRO A 57 2.53 9.79 7.38
CA PRO A 57 2.19 9.91 8.79
C PRO A 57 0.69 9.93 9.05
N ASN A 58 -0.08 10.28 8.04
CA ASN A 58 -1.51 10.39 8.22
C ASN A 58 -2.19 9.05 8.17
N LYS A 59 -3.24 8.91 8.96
CA LYS A 59 -4.10 7.76 8.89
C LYS A 59 -5.40 8.21 8.28
N PHE A 60 -5.89 7.45 7.32
CA PHE A 60 -7.05 7.86 6.54
C PHE A 60 -8.26 7.06 6.96
N VAL A 61 -9.42 7.71 6.95
CA VAL A 61 -10.64 7.04 7.36
C VAL A 61 -11.24 6.22 6.23
N SER A 62 -10.84 6.48 4.99
CA SER A 62 -11.41 5.73 3.88
C SER A 62 -10.33 5.43 2.85
N TYR A 63 -10.62 4.42 2.03
CA TYR A 63 -9.74 4.09 0.94
C TYR A 63 -9.60 5.25 -0.03
N ARG A 64 -10.71 5.94 -0.30
CA ARG A 64 -10.68 7.05 -1.25
C ARG A 64 -9.75 8.15 -0.78
N ASP A 65 -9.80 8.47 0.51
CA ASP A 65 -8.92 9.51 1.04
C ASP A 65 -7.46 9.10 0.90
N ALA A 66 -7.15 7.85 1.20
CA ALA A 66 -5.79 7.37 1.08
C ALA A 66 -5.34 7.41 -0.38
N LEU A 67 -6.21 6.99 -1.28
CA LEU A 67 -5.88 6.97 -2.70
C LEU A 67 -5.65 8.37 -3.24
N GLU A 68 -6.51 9.30 -2.89
CA GLU A 68 -6.35 10.67 -3.37
C GLU A 68 -5.04 11.27 -2.91
N THR A 69 -4.69 11.02 -1.66
CA THR A 69 -3.43 11.53 -1.15
C THR A 69 -2.26 10.86 -1.86
N LEU A 70 -2.34 9.55 -2.03
CA LEU A 70 -1.26 8.85 -2.72
C LEU A 70 -1.09 9.36 -4.14
N GLU A 71 -2.20 9.55 -4.86
CA GLU A 71 -2.11 10.05 -6.22
C GLU A 71 -1.57 11.47 -6.28
N HIS A 72 -1.87 12.25 -5.27
CA HIS A 72 -1.35 13.62 -5.25
C HIS A 72 0.18 13.63 -5.19
N PHE A 73 0.75 12.76 -4.38
CA PHE A 73 2.19 12.74 -4.21
C PHE A 73 2.88 11.81 -5.19
N ARG A 74 2.16 10.87 -5.77
CA ARG A 74 2.72 9.94 -6.74
C ARG A 74 1.79 9.86 -7.94
N PRO A 75 1.78 10.91 -8.76
CA PRO A 75 0.86 10.95 -9.89
C PRO A 75 1.14 9.85 -10.90
N GLY A 76 0.09 9.40 -11.56
CA GLY A 76 0.26 8.38 -12.58
C GLY A 76 0.30 6.96 -12.06
N ILE A 77 -0.04 6.76 -10.81
CA ILE A 77 -0.04 5.40 -10.28
C ILE A 77 -1.19 4.60 -10.89
N ARG A 78 -0.98 3.30 -10.97
CA ARG A 78 -1.98 2.38 -11.49
C ARG A 78 -2.09 1.19 -10.56
N LEU A 79 -3.31 0.75 -10.32
CA LEU A 79 -3.54 -0.38 -9.44
C LEU A 79 -3.09 -1.66 -10.14
N VAL A 80 -2.26 -2.45 -9.47
CA VAL A 80 -1.82 -3.72 -10.01
C VAL A 80 -2.36 -4.91 -9.24
N SER A 81 -2.74 -4.73 -7.98
CA SER A 81 -3.38 -5.82 -7.27
C SER A 81 -4.20 -5.26 -6.13
N SER A 82 -5.23 -6.00 -5.76
CA SER A 82 -6.10 -5.60 -4.67
C SER A 82 -6.43 -6.83 -3.85
N PRO A 83 -6.91 -6.61 -2.62
CA PRO A 83 -7.22 -7.74 -1.75
C PRO A 83 -8.39 -8.53 -2.31
N GLU A 84 -8.35 -9.83 -2.10
CA GLU A 84 -9.43 -10.67 -2.51
C GLU A 84 -10.69 -10.27 -1.79
N GLY A 85 -11.80 -10.22 -2.51
CA GLY A 85 -13.05 -9.87 -1.89
C GLY A 85 -13.17 -8.42 -1.47
N SER A 86 -12.35 -7.57 -2.05
CA SER A 86 -12.36 -6.17 -1.68
C SER A 86 -13.70 -5.52 -2.01
N VAL A 87 -14.23 -4.77 -1.05
CA VAL A 87 -15.43 -4.01 -1.30
C VAL A 87 -15.13 -2.55 -1.58
N TYR A 88 -13.86 -2.22 -1.66
CA TYR A 88 -13.48 -0.81 -1.80
C TYR A 88 -13.01 -0.44 -3.19
N LYS A 89 -12.99 -1.41 -4.09
CA LYS A 89 -12.39 -1.14 -5.39
C LYS A 89 -13.10 -0.07 -6.19
N ASP A 90 -14.35 0.15 -5.89
CA ASP A 90 -15.09 1.15 -6.64
C ASP A 90 -15.02 2.52 -6.04
N GLU A 91 -14.38 2.64 -4.95
CA GLU A 91 -14.29 3.94 -4.32
C GLU A 91 -13.04 4.69 -4.73
#